data_056451b2ca681c91d080f69324b60e43
#
_entry.id   056451b2ca681c91d080f69324b60e43
#
_cell.length_a   1.000
_cell.length_b   1.000
_cell.length_c   1.000
_cell.angle_alpha   90.00
_cell.angle_beta   90.00
_cell.angle_gamma   90.00
#
_symmetry.space_group_name_H-M   'P 1'
#
loop_
_entity.id
_entity.type
_entity.pdbx_description
1 polymer ?
#
loop_
_entity_poly.entity_id
_entity_poly.type
_entity_poly.pdbx_seq_one_letter_code
_entity_poly.pdbx_strand_id
1 'polypeptide(L)'
;MKYRLVGSEMCIRDSSQVYPAGRLDYDSEGLLVLTSDNILKQKITQPNLGFSKTYFVQVEGSPKEEQLEPLKEGILLKDGMTLPAKYRLNQNGWSPPNLWERNPPIRFRKTIPTTWLEITISEGRNRQVRRMMAEVGFPVLRLIRFRVGSWTLDGIDPGKYLAV
;
A
#
# COMPACT_ATOMS: atom_id res chain seq x y z
N MET A 1 -3.51 -19.38 12.93
CA MET A 1 -2.25 -18.64 13.15
C MET A 1 -2.14 -17.57 12.08
N LYS A 2 -1.82 -16.35 12.43
CA LYS A 2 -1.75 -15.20 11.52
C LYS A 2 -0.35 -14.62 11.57
N TYR A 3 0.23 -14.29 10.41
CA TYR A 3 1.57 -13.73 10.31
C TYR A 3 1.54 -12.45 9.47
N ARG A 4 2.43 -11.51 9.79
CA ARG A 4 2.66 -10.29 9.00
C ARG A 4 4.08 -10.34 8.44
N LEU A 5 4.25 -9.94 7.20
CA LEU A 5 5.52 -9.99 6.48
C LEU A 5 5.84 -8.67 5.78
N VAL A 6 7.11 -8.34 5.72
CA VAL A 6 7.64 -7.19 4.97
C VAL A 6 8.75 -7.69 4.03
N GLY A 7 8.60 -7.44 2.72
CA GLY A 7 9.60 -7.80 1.72
C GLY A 7 9.16 -8.89 0.73
N SER A 8 9.92 -9.02 -0.35
CA SER A 8 9.58 -9.86 -1.49
C SER A 8 10.07 -11.32 -1.39
N GLU A 9 10.89 -11.65 -0.41
CA GLU A 9 11.43 -13.01 -0.26
C GLU A 9 10.98 -13.65 1.04
N MET A 10 10.18 -14.69 0.88
CA MET A 10 9.62 -15.45 1.98
C MET A 10 10.20 -16.87 2.00
N CYS A 11 11.10 -17.12 2.94
CA CYS A 11 11.44 -18.49 3.35
C CYS A 11 10.73 -18.80 4.67
N ILE A 12 9.43 -19.11 4.63
CA ILE A 12 8.74 -19.72 5.78
C ILE A 12 8.97 -21.24 5.65
N ARG A 13 10.10 -21.71 6.10
CA ARG A 13 10.41 -23.15 6.10
C ARG A 13 9.67 -23.95 7.18
N ASP A 14 9.10 -23.25 8.19
CA ASP A 14 8.62 -23.92 9.41
C ASP A 14 7.10 -23.99 9.57
N SER A 15 6.30 -23.42 8.64
CA SER A 15 4.84 -23.58 8.70
C SER A 15 4.27 -23.95 7.33
N SER A 16 4.12 -25.23 7.10
CA SER A 16 3.64 -25.83 5.84
C SER A 16 2.17 -25.52 5.49
N GLN A 17 1.47 -24.70 6.28
CA GLN A 17 0.03 -24.49 6.13
C GLN A 17 -0.41 -23.02 6.06
N VAL A 18 0.52 -22.08 5.97
CA VAL A 18 0.19 -20.64 5.96
C VAL A 18 0.41 -20.06 4.56
N TYR A 19 -0.61 -19.39 4.05
CA TYR A 19 -0.62 -18.85 2.69
C TYR A 19 -0.84 -17.33 2.70
N PRO A 20 -0.30 -16.61 1.72
CA PRO A 20 -0.54 -15.18 1.62
C PRO A 20 -2.02 -14.86 1.35
N ALA A 21 -2.57 -13.94 2.11
CA ALA A 21 -3.87 -13.34 1.88
C ALA A 21 -3.71 -12.13 0.94
N GLY A 22 -3.67 -12.41 -0.34
CA GLY A 22 -3.42 -11.42 -1.39
C GLY A 22 -1.95 -11.36 -1.81
N ARG A 23 -1.60 -10.28 -2.49
CA ARG A 23 -0.26 -10.08 -3.06
C ARG A 23 0.18 -8.63 -2.93
N LEU A 24 1.46 -8.41 -3.02
CA LEU A 24 2.08 -7.12 -3.35
C LEU A 24 2.55 -7.17 -4.80
N ASP A 25 2.46 -6.06 -5.50
CA ASP A 25 3.08 -5.95 -6.82
C ASP A 25 4.61 -5.95 -6.68
N TYR A 26 5.31 -6.33 -7.74
CA TYR A 26 6.77 -6.45 -7.74
C TYR A 26 7.49 -5.16 -7.30
N ASP A 27 6.93 -4.01 -7.64
CA ASP A 27 7.46 -2.68 -7.31
C ASP A 27 6.79 -2.06 -6.06
N SER A 28 6.02 -2.84 -5.30
CA SER A 28 5.36 -2.42 -4.07
C SER A 28 5.97 -3.13 -2.86
N GLU A 29 5.96 -2.44 -1.73
CA GLU A 29 6.57 -2.88 -0.47
C GLU A 29 5.51 -2.96 0.63
N GLY A 30 5.88 -3.52 1.76
CA GLY A 30 5.12 -3.38 2.99
C GLY A 30 4.44 -4.65 3.48
N LEU A 31 3.31 -4.48 4.16
CA LEU A 31 2.62 -5.50 4.91
C LEU A 31 1.97 -6.56 4.02
N LEU A 32 2.29 -7.82 4.28
CA LEU A 32 1.60 -8.98 3.72
C LEU A 32 1.06 -9.84 4.86
N VAL A 33 -0.24 -10.10 4.86
CA VAL A 33 -0.88 -10.98 5.84
C VAL A 33 -0.79 -12.42 5.35
N LEU A 34 -0.35 -13.32 6.20
CA LEU A 34 -0.34 -14.76 5.96
C LEU A 34 -1.33 -15.43 6.89
N THR A 35 -2.04 -16.42 6.40
CA THR A 35 -3.03 -17.14 7.20
C THR A 35 -3.29 -18.55 6.65
N SER A 36 -3.63 -19.47 7.54
CA SER A 36 -4.20 -20.78 7.19
C SER A 36 -5.74 -20.73 7.08
N ASP A 37 -6.36 -19.64 7.52
CA ASP A 37 -7.81 -19.47 7.50
C ASP A 37 -8.28 -18.96 6.12
N ASN A 38 -8.94 -19.82 5.37
CA ASN A 38 -9.47 -19.48 4.05
C ASN A 38 -10.58 -18.43 4.09
N ILE A 39 -11.36 -18.35 5.16
CA ILE A 39 -12.42 -17.35 5.32
C ILE A 39 -11.77 -15.97 5.48
N LEU A 40 -10.77 -15.87 6.33
CA LEU A 40 -10.01 -14.64 6.51
C LEU A 40 -9.30 -14.24 5.22
N LYS A 41 -8.67 -15.19 4.51
CA LYS A 41 -8.02 -14.95 3.22
C LYS A 41 -9.01 -14.34 2.22
N GLN A 42 -10.21 -14.91 2.11
CA GLN A 42 -11.26 -14.37 1.23
C GLN A 42 -11.65 -12.95 1.64
N LYS A 43 -11.90 -12.70 2.93
CA LYS A 43 -12.26 -11.36 3.43
C LYS A 43 -11.19 -10.29 3.12
N ILE A 44 -9.92 -10.64 3.16
CA ILE A 44 -8.82 -9.71 2.86
C ILE A 44 -8.70 -9.45 1.36
N THR A 45 -8.92 -10.49 0.54
CA THR A 45 -8.65 -10.43 -0.90
C THR A 45 -9.84 -9.96 -1.73
N GLN A 46 -11.06 -10.19 -1.26
CA GLN A 46 -12.26 -9.79 -2.00
C GLN A 46 -12.47 -8.27 -1.94
N PRO A 47 -12.70 -7.62 -3.08
CA PRO A 47 -12.84 -6.17 -3.15
C PRO A 47 -13.97 -5.61 -2.29
N ASN A 48 -15.06 -6.36 -2.13
CA ASN A 48 -16.31 -5.87 -1.55
C ASN A 48 -16.51 -6.24 -0.08
N LEU A 49 -15.58 -6.90 0.57
CA LEU A 49 -15.73 -7.40 1.95
C LEU A 49 -15.01 -6.58 3.02
N GLY A 50 -14.55 -5.39 2.69
CA GLY A 50 -14.38 -4.36 3.70
C GLY A 50 -13.06 -4.29 4.44
N PHE A 51 -12.02 -5.06 4.09
CA PHE A 51 -10.70 -4.79 4.66
C PHE A 51 -10.05 -3.60 3.97
N SER A 52 -10.08 -2.46 4.64
CA SER A 52 -9.35 -1.27 4.18
C SER A 52 -7.84 -1.55 4.16
N LYS A 53 -7.18 -0.92 3.22
CA LYS A 53 -5.72 -0.97 3.06
C LYS A 53 -5.20 0.45 3.03
N THR A 54 -4.27 0.75 3.93
CA THR A 54 -3.61 2.06 4.00
C THR A 54 -2.19 1.94 3.45
N TYR A 55 -1.85 2.89 2.62
CA TYR A 55 -0.56 2.96 1.96
C TYR A 55 0.15 4.26 2.28
N PHE A 56 1.45 4.21 2.51
CA PHE A 56 2.34 5.35 2.35
C PHE A 56 2.75 5.44 0.89
N VAL A 57 2.54 6.61 0.31
CA VAL A 57 2.71 6.84 -1.12
C VAL A 57 3.65 8.00 -1.33
N GLN A 58 4.82 7.75 -1.92
CA GLN A 58 5.70 8.80 -2.39
C GLN A 58 5.41 9.07 -3.85
N VAL A 59 5.07 10.30 -4.15
CA VAL A 59 4.73 10.75 -5.50
C VAL A 59 5.73 11.76 -6.04
N GLU A 60 5.82 11.86 -7.34
CA GLU A 60 6.54 12.93 -8.03
C GLU A 60 5.69 14.20 -8.02
N GLY A 61 6.28 15.32 -7.63
CA GLY A 61 5.59 16.62 -7.55
C GLY A 61 5.15 17.00 -6.13
N SER A 62 4.44 18.11 -6.05
CA SER A 62 3.89 18.67 -4.81
C SER A 62 2.39 18.86 -4.97
N PRO A 63 1.58 17.83 -4.73
CA PRO A 63 0.13 17.94 -4.84
C PRO A 63 -0.44 18.93 -3.82
N LYS A 64 -1.47 19.65 -4.23
CA LYS A 64 -2.32 20.44 -3.35
C LYS A 64 -3.60 19.67 -3.03
N GLU A 65 -4.27 20.03 -1.94
CA GLU A 65 -5.52 19.40 -1.51
C GLU A 65 -6.56 19.35 -2.64
N GLU A 66 -6.75 20.47 -3.36
CA GLU A 66 -7.74 20.61 -4.44
C GLU A 66 -7.50 19.59 -5.58
N GLN A 67 -6.23 19.27 -5.84
CA GLN A 67 -5.87 18.30 -6.90
C GLN A 67 -6.12 16.84 -6.48
N LEU A 68 -6.21 16.59 -5.18
CA LEU A 68 -6.46 15.27 -4.61
C LEU A 68 -7.93 15.02 -4.27
N GLU A 69 -8.77 16.07 -4.23
CA GLU A 69 -10.21 15.95 -3.93
C GLU A 69 -10.93 14.86 -4.76
N PRO A 70 -10.64 14.68 -6.07
CA PRO A 70 -11.28 13.62 -6.84
C PRO A 70 -11.09 12.21 -6.26
N LEU A 71 -10.04 11.97 -5.46
CA LEU A 71 -9.86 10.68 -4.79
C LEU A 71 -10.99 10.35 -3.81
N LYS A 72 -11.61 11.37 -3.18
CA LYS A 72 -12.71 11.21 -2.23
C LYS A 72 -14.03 10.83 -2.90
N GLU A 73 -14.18 11.12 -4.17
CA GLU A 73 -15.39 10.82 -4.95
C GLU A 73 -15.25 9.50 -5.71
N GLY A 74 -14.01 9.08 -5.97
CA GLY A 74 -13.64 7.96 -6.81
C GLY A 74 -13.07 8.43 -8.15
N ILE A 75 -12.24 7.61 -8.74
CA ILE A 75 -11.54 7.88 -10.00
C ILE A 75 -12.03 6.91 -11.07
N LEU A 76 -12.37 7.45 -12.24
CA LEU A 76 -12.70 6.62 -13.39
C LEU A 76 -11.44 6.03 -14.00
N LEU A 77 -11.24 4.74 -13.80
CA LEU A 77 -10.16 3.96 -14.39
C LEU A 77 -10.69 3.18 -15.60
N LYS A 78 -9.79 2.57 -16.39
CA LYS A 78 -10.17 1.76 -17.57
C LYS A 78 -11.11 0.60 -17.24
N ASP A 79 -11.07 0.09 -16.03
CA ASP A 79 -11.91 -1.00 -15.50
C ASP A 79 -13.09 -0.50 -14.65
N GLY A 80 -13.43 0.77 -14.77
CA GLY A 80 -14.59 1.39 -14.13
C GLY A 80 -14.25 2.33 -12.97
N MET A 81 -15.30 2.97 -12.42
CA MET A 81 -15.18 3.88 -11.29
C MET A 81 -14.64 3.15 -10.05
N THR A 82 -13.68 3.75 -9.36
CA THR A 82 -13.20 3.24 -8.06
C THR A 82 -14.17 3.64 -6.95
N LEU A 83 -14.11 2.91 -5.84
CA LEU A 83 -14.72 3.39 -4.61
C LEU A 83 -13.96 4.65 -4.11
N PRO A 84 -14.65 5.51 -3.33
CA PRO A 84 -14.02 6.63 -2.65
C PRO A 84 -12.81 6.20 -1.82
N ALA A 85 -11.73 6.97 -1.92
CA ALA A 85 -10.54 6.78 -1.11
C ALA A 85 -10.43 7.89 -0.05
N LYS A 86 -9.84 7.55 1.09
CA LYS A 86 -9.41 8.56 2.07
C LYS A 86 -7.95 8.86 1.83
N TYR A 87 -7.56 10.12 1.92
CA TYR A 87 -6.16 10.50 1.88
C TYR A 87 -5.80 11.49 2.99
N ARG A 88 -4.52 11.53 3.33
CA ARG A 88 -3.91 12.56 4.16
C ARG A 88 -2.65 13.04 3.46
N LEU A 89 -2.65 14.30 3.07
CA LEU A 89 -1.48 14.96 2.51
C LEU A 89 -0.55 15.33 3.66
N ASN A 90 0.66 14.81 3.63
CA ASN A 90 1.68 15.11 4.63
C ASN A 90 2.52 16.29 4.15
N GLN A 91 2.34 17.43 4.81
CA GLN A 91 3.01 18.68 4.50
C GLN A 91 4.36 18.80 5.24
N ASN A 92 5.12 19.85 4.95
CA ASN A 92 6.36 20.22 5.66
C ASN A 92 7.49 19.17 5.59
N GLY A 93 7.63 18.47 4.47
CA GLY A 93 8.72 17.50 4.28
C GLY A 93 8.59 16.22 5.11
N TRP A 94 7.41 15.94 5.65
CA TRP A 94 7.17 14.71 6.39
C TRP A 94 7.43 13.47 5.51
N SER A 95 8.05 12.48 6.10
CA SER A 95 8.17 11.14 5.54
C SER A 95 7.76 10.10 6.59
N PRO A 96 7.30 8.90 6.17
CA PRO A 96 7.02 7.83 7.13
C PRO A 96 8.23 7.53 8.01
N PRO A 97 8.07 7.34 9.33
CA PRO A 97 9.15 7.03 10.23
C PRO A 97 9.72 5.63 9.94
N ASN A 98 11.00 5.44 10.25
CA ASN A 98 11.67 4.13 10.23
C ASN A 98 11.58 3.39 8.88
N LEU A 99 11.62 4.13 7.77
CA LEU A 99 11.65 3.50 6.45
C LEU A 99 13.02 2.86 6.20
N TRP A 100 12.97 1.62 5.74
CA TRP A 100 14.16 0.93 5.23
C TRP A 100 14.60 1.52 3.89
N GLU A 101 15.86 1.33 3.57
CA GLU A 101 16.41 1.69 2.28
C GLU A 101 15.76 0.84 1.18
N ARG A 102 15.33 1.50 0.10
CA ARG A 102 14.74 0.81 -1.04
C ARG A 102 15.81 0.43 -2.06
N ASN A 103 15.82 -0.83 -2.46
CA ASN A 103 16.67 -1.34 -3.52
C ASN A 103 15.81 -2.01 -4.64
N PRO A 104 15.90 -1.55 -5.91
CA PRO A 104 16.65 -0.38 -6.38
C PRO A 104 16.04 0.94 -5.86
N PRO A 105 16.81 2.02 -5.76
CA PRO A 105 16.31 3.32 -5.30
C PRO A 105 15.24 3.86 -6.27
N ILE A 106 14.41 4.77 -5.78
CA ILE A 106 13.45 5.46 -6.63
C ILE A 106 14.17 6.29 -7.70
N ARG A 107 13.51 6.51 -8.84
CA ARG A 107 13.98 7.47 -9.83
C ARG A 107 13.97 8.87 -9.20
N PHE A 108 15.14 9.49 -9.15
CA PHE A 108 15.30 10.84 -8.63
C PHE A 108 15.52 11.83 -9.75
N ARG A 109 14.73 12.92 -9.76
CA ARG A 109 14.90 14.07 -10.64
C ARG A 109 15.22 15.30 -9.80
N LYS A 110 16.39 15.91 -10.02
CA LYS A 110 16.88 17.04 -9.21
C LYS A 110 15.92 18.25 -9.19
N THR A 111 15.16 18.44 -10.25
CA THR A 111 14.29 19.61 -10.45
C THR A 111 12.83 19.39 -10.03
N ILE A 112 12.44 18.16 -9.71
CA ILE A 112 11.06 17.84 -9.36
C ILE A 112 11.03 17.34 -7.92
N PRO A 113 10.30 18.00 -7.04
CA PRO A 113 10.17 17.56 -5.65
C PRO A 113 9.39 16.25 -5.55
N THR A 114 9.50 15.58 -4.42
CA THR A 114 8.68 14.43 -4.09
C THR A 114 7.90 14.67 -2.81
N THR A 115 6.70 14.15 -2.74
CA THR A 115 5.82 14.34 -1.58
C THR A 115 5.32 13.00 -1.08
N TRP A 116 5.28 12.81 0.23
CA TRP A 116 4.65 11.67 0.88
C TRP A 116 3.21 11.98 1.26
N LEU A 117 2.33 11.02 1.04
CA LEU A 117 0.95 11.05 1.49
C LEU A 117 0.49 9.66 1.94
N GLU A 118 -0.60 9.61 2.70
CA GLU A 118 -1.30 8.37 3.03
C GLU A 118 -2.55 8.25 2.16
N ILE A 119 -2.82 7.05 1.67
CA ILE A 119 -4.06 6.72 0.95
C ILE A 119 -4.64 5.46 1.56
N THR A 120 -5.95 5.52 1.89
CA THR A 120 -6.70 4.35 2.34
C THR A 120 -7.80 4.03 1.34
N ILE A 121 -7.79 2.79 0.85
CA ILE A 121 -8.81 2.25 -0.05
C ILE A 121 -9.51 1.05 0.60
N SER A 122 -10.78 0.82 0.25
CA SER A 122 -11.59 -0.30 0.73
C SER A 122 -11.74 -1.44 -0.27
N GLU A 123 -11.14 -1.32 -1.43
CA GLU A 123 -11.10 -2.33 -2.49
C GLU A 123 -9.65 -2.70 -2.86
N GLY A 124 -9.45 -3.57 -3.83
CA GLY A 124 -8.10 -4.02 -4.18
C GLY A 124 -7.98 -4.43 -5.64
N ARG A 125 -8.15 -3.48 -6.58
CA ARG A 125 -7.94 -3.72 -8.00
C ARG A 125 -6.44 -3.76 -8.32
N ASN A 126 -6.11 -4.35 -9.46
CA ASN A 126 -4.72 -4.39 -9.92
C ASN A 126 -4.12 -2.99 -10.02
N ARG A 127 -3.00 -2.78 -9.31
CA ARG A 127 -2.23 -1.52 -9.27
C ARG A 127 -3.07 -0.27 -9.02
N GLN A 128 -4.13 -0.40 -8.22
CA GLN A 128 -5.17 0.62 -8.10
C GLN A 128 -4.63 1.98 -7.64
N VAL A 129 -3.91 2.04 -6.52
CA VAL A 129 -3.36 3.30 -6.00
C VAL A 129 -2.47 3.99 -7.03
N ARG A 130 -1.63 3.23 -7.75
CA ARG A 130 -0.75 3.79 -8.78
C ARG A 130 -1.54 4.39 -9.95
N ARG A 131 -2.62 3.72 -10.36
CA ARG A 131 -3.48 4.21 -11.45
C ARG A 131 -4.27 5.45 -11.00
N MET A 132 -4.85 5.43 -9.81
CA MET A 132 -5.58 6.58 -9.26
C MET A 132 -4.68 7.82 -9.17
N MET A 133 -3.47 7.66 -8.64
CA MET A 133 -2.51 8.76 -8.52
C MET A 133 -2.01 9.27 -9.87
N ALA A 134 -1.87 8.40 -10.87
CA ALA A 134 -1.52 8.81 -12.23
C ALA A 134 -2.65 9.64 -12.88
N GLU A 135 -3.91 9.28 -12.68
CA GLU A 135 -5.07 10.04 -13.19
C GLU A 135 -5.16 11.45 -12.60
N VAL A 136 -4.81 11.61 -11.33
CA VAL A 136 -4.76 12.96 -10.72
C VAL A 136 -3.44 13.70 -10.98
N GLY A 137 -2.55 13.14 -11.80
CA GLY A 137 -1.32 13.79 -12.28
C GLY A 137 -0.09 13.62 -11.40
N PHE A 138 -0.11 12.75 -10.39
CA PHE A 138 1.00 12.53 -9.46
C PHE A 138 1.50 11.08 -9.48
N PRO A 139 2.40 10.70 -10.42
CA PRO A 139 2.91 9.34 -10.53
C PRO A 139 3.58 8.86 -9.24
N VAL A 140 3.29 7.61 -8.87
CA VAL A 140 3.84 6.99 -7.66
C VAL A 140 5.25 6.49 -7.92
N LEU A 141 6.20 6.96 -7.11
CA LEU A 141 7.61 6.55 -7.10
C LEU A 141 7.83 5.38 -6.13
N ARG A 142 7.23 5.44 -4.95
CA ARG A 142 7.32 4.39 -3.92
C ARG A 142 5.95 4.14 -3.31
N LEU A 143 5.60 2.87 -3.10
CA LEU A 143 4.32 2.45 -2.55
C LEU A 143 4.54 1.40 -1.47
N ILE A 144 4.13 1.72 -0.25
CA ILE A 144 4.30 0.86 0.92
C ILE A 144 2.94 0.59 1.54
N ARG A 145 2.50 -0.65 1.54
CA ARG A 145 1.27 -1.02 2.24
C ARG A 145 1.54 -1.07 3.74
N PHE A 146 1.11 -0.04 4.43
CA PHE A 146 1.33 0.13 5.86
C PHE A 146 0.33 -0.67 6.70
N ARG A 147 -0.94 -0.74 6.27
CA ARG A 147 -2.02 -1.35 7.05
C ARG A 147 -2.93 -2.22 6.19
N VAL A 148 -3.42 -3.29 6.79
CA VAL A 148 -4.51 -4.13 6.26
C VAL A 148 -5.49 -4.37 7.40
N GLY A 149 -6.69 -3.78 7.34
CA GLY A 149 -7.64 -3.81 8.45
C GLY A 149 -7.03 -3.22 9.73
N SER A 150 -6.95 -4.02 10.78
CA SER A 150 -6.33 -3.63 12.07
C SER A 150 -4.82 -3.89 12.15
N TRP A 151 -4.24 -4.63 11.22
CA TRP A 151 -2.82 -4.96 11.24
C TRP A 151 -1.99 -3.86 10.59
N THR A 152 -0.87 -3.51 11.23
CA THR A 152 0.07 -2.49 10.75
C THR A 152 1.48 -3.06 10.62
N LEU A 153 2.36 -2.29 9.97
CA LEU A 153 3.79 -2.58 9.87
C LEU A 153 4.58 -2.29 11.14
N ASP A 154 3.95 -1.66 12.14
CA ASP A 154 4.66 -1.23 13.35
C ASP A 154 5.38 -2.40 14.01
N GLY A 155 6.65 -2.22 14.31
CA GLY A 155 7.50 -3.22 14.97
C GLY A 155 7.90 -4.42 14.11
N ILE A 156 7.78 -4.33 12.77
CA ILE A 156 8.18 -5.43 11.87
C ILE A 156 9.23 -4.92 10.88
N ASP A 157 10.44 -5.44 11.00
CA ASP A 157 11.52 -5.16 10.05
C ASP A 157 11.32 -5.90 8.71
N PRO A 158 11.96 -5.41 7.64
CA PRO A 158 11.97 -6.11 6.36
C PRO A 158 12.44 -7.57 6.49
N GLY A 159 11.72 -8.49 5.87
CA GLY A 159 12.01 -9.93 5.92
C GLY A 159 11.64 -10.62 7.24
N LYS A 160 11.06 -9.90 8.19
CA LYS A 160 10.57 -10.45 9.46
C LYS A 160 9.05 -10.64 9.46
N TYR A 161 8.57 -11.41 10.41
CA TYR A 161 7.13 -11.63 10.63
C TYR A 161 6.80 -11.54 12.11
N LEU A 162 5.55 -11.25 12.40
CA LEU A 162 4.98 -11.27 13.73
C LEU A 162 3.74 -12.17 13.73
N ALA A 163 3.69 -13.15 14.62
CA ALA A 163 2.50 -13.95 14.86
C ALA A 163 1.48 -13.15 15.69
N VAL A 164 0.21 -13.16 15.30
CA VAL A 164 -0.90 -12.44 15.95
C VAL A 164 -2.16 -13.29 16.01
#